data_153d4ed7cf37879ba2361f91f59ef7ef
#
_entry.id   153d4ed7cf37879ba2361f91f59ef7ef
#
_cell.length_a   1.000
_cell.length_b   1.000
_cell.length_c   1.000
_cell.angle_alpha   90.00
_cell.angle_beta   90.00
_cell.angle_gamma   90.00
#
_symmetry.space_group_name_H-M   'P 1'
#
loop_
_entity.id
_entity.type
_entity.pdbx_description
1 polymer ?
#
loop_
_entity_poly.entity_id
_entity_poly.type
_entity_poly.pdbx_seq_one_letter_code
_entity_poly.pdbx_strand_id
1 'polypeptide(L)' 'MPSNIAEGASRKGTKEFIQFLWIANGSLSEFETQIEIAQKLGYLDSVEIVIEKVKHIRKMMHGLIHSLENKIK' A
#
# COMPACT_ATOMS: atom_id res chain seq x y z
N MET A 1 12.08 -14.25 0.65
CA MET A 1 11.10 -13.72 -0.28
C MET A 1 11.25 -14.16 -1.73
N PRO A 2 12.35 -14.85 -2.11
CA PRO A 2 12.45 -15.32 -3.51
C PRO A 2 11.29 -16.20 -3.95
N SER A 3 10.78 -17.04 -3.04
CA SER A 3 9.64 -17.90 -3.36
C SER A 3 8.38 -17.10 -3.64
N ASN A 4 8.21 -15.96 -2.96
CA ASN A 4 7.05 -15.10 -3.19
C ASN A 4 7.09 -14.45 -4.57
N ILE A 5 8.29 -14.11 -5.02
CA ILE A 5 8.46 -13.53 -6.36
C ILE A 5 8.15 -14.58 -7.42
N ALA A 6 8.64 -15.81 -7.21
CA ALA A 6 8.38 -16.91 -8.15
C ALA A 6 6.88 -17.25 -8.19
N GLU A 7 6.22 -17.28 -7.04
CA GLU A 7 4.79 -17.52 -6.97
C GLU A 7 3.99 -16.40 -7.61
N GLY A 8 4.46 -15.16 -7.48
CA GLY A 8 3.82 -14.01 -8.12
C GLY A 8 3.76 -14.11 -9.63
N ALA A 9 4.63 -14.90 -10.25
CA ALA A 9 4.61 -15.13 -11.69
C ALA A 9 3.49 -16.08 -12.10
N SER A 10 2.98 -16.90 -11.17
CA SER A 10 1.85 -17.79 -11.44
C SER A 10 0.54 -17.04 -11.23
N ARG A 11 -0.54 -17.59 -11.79
CA ARG A 11 -1.86 -16.98 -11.63
C ARG A 11 -2.30 -16.95 -10.17
N LYS A 12 -2.12 -18.07 -9.47
CA LYS A 12 -2.49 -18.17 -8.06
C LYS A 12 -1.65 -17.25 -7.19
N GLY A 13 -0.33 -17.25 -7.42
CA GLY A 13 0.57 -16.39 -6.66
C GLY A 13 0.28 -14.92 -6.90
N THR A 14 -0.12 -14.56 -8.12
CA THR A 14 -0.48 -13.18 -8.43
C THR A 14 -1.71 -12.74 -7.64
N LYS A 15 -2.72 -13.59 -7.53
CA LYS A 15 -3.92 -13.27 -6.75
C LYS A 15 -3.60 -13.08 -5.27
N GLU A 16 -2.75 -13.93 -4.72
CA GLU A 16 -2.34 -13.82 -3.33
C GLU A 16 -1.55 -12.53 -3.10
N PHE A 17 -0.69 -12.17 -4.04
CA PHE A 17 0.09 -10.96 -3.96
C PHE A 17 -0.81 -9.71 -4.02
N ILE A 18 -1.80 -9.72 -4.89
CA ILE A 18 -2.78 -8.63 -4.98
C ILE A 18 -3.50 -8.46 -3.65
N GLN A 19 -3.92 -9.57 -3.05
CA GLN A 19 -4.59 -9.52 -1.75
C GLN A 19 -3.69 -8.92 -0.69
N PHE A 20 -2.42 -9.34 -0.66
CA PHE A 20 -1.44 -8.77 0.25
C PHE A 20 -1.30 -7.27 0.05
N LEU A 21 -1.24 -6.80 -1.20
CA LEU A 21 -1.12 -5.38 -1.50
C LEU A 21 -2.34 -4.59 -1.02
N TRP A 22 -3.54 -5.16 -1.14
CA TRP A 22 -4.74 -4.50 -0.63
C TRP A 22 -4.69 -4.34 0.89
N ILE A 23 -4.22 -5.37 1.59
CA ILE A 23 -4.06 -5.33 3.04
C ILE A 23 -3.03 -4.26 3.42
N ALA A 24 -1.89 -4.25 2.75
CA ALA A 24 -0.84 -3.28 3.00
C ALA A 24 -1.32 -1.86 2.73
N ASN A 25 -2.09 -1.67 1.67
CA ASN A 25 -2.62 -0.35 1.33
C ASN A 25 -3.61 0.13 2.40
N GLY A 26 -4.41 -0.78 2.95
CA GLY A 26 -5.29 -0.46 4.06
C GLY A 26 -4.52 -0.03 5.30
N SER A 27 -3.41 -0.71 5.59
CA SER A 27 -2.54 -0.36 6.71
C SER A 27 -1.94 1.03 6.53
N LEU A 28 -1.54 1.39 5.33
CA LEU A 28 -1.04 2.73 5.04
C LEU A 28 -2.11 3.81 5.26
N SER A 29 -3.35 3.51 4.89
CA SER A 29 -4.46 4.43 5.11
C SER A 29 -4.70 4.67 6.59
N GLU A 30 -4.65 3.61 7.40
CA GLU A 30 -4.77 3.73 8.85
C GLU A 30 -3.63 4.55 9.44
N PHE A 31 -2.41 4.30 8.97
CA PHE A 31 -1.24 5.04 9.41
C PHE A 31 -1.40 6.54 9.11
N GLU A 32 -1.85 6.87 7.91
CA GLU A 32 -2.09 8.26 7.52
C GLU A 32 -3.10 8.93 8.46
N THR A 33 -4.19 8.24 8.77
CA THR A 33 -5.22 8.75 9.67
C THR A 33 -4.65 8.98 11.06
N GLN A 34 -3.86 8.05 11.57
CA GLN A 34 -3.25 8.18 12.90
C GLN A 34 -2.30 9.37 12.95
N ILE A 35 -1.52 9.59 11.90
CA ILE A 35 -0.61 10.73 11.81
C ILE A 35 -1.39 12.04 11.82
N GLU A 36 -2.49 12.12 11.06
CA GLU A 36 -3.32 13.31 11.02
C GLU A 36 -3.97 13.60 12.38
N ILE A 37 -4.43 12.57 13.06
CA ILE A 37 -5.02 12.73 14.40
C ILE A 37 -3.96 13.20 15.39
N ALA A 38 -2.77 12.61 15.35
CA ALA A 38 -1.68 13.02 16.24
C ALA A 38 -1.28 14.48 16.02
N GLN A 39 -1.30 14.94 14.77
CA GLN A 39 -1.04 16.34 14.47
C GLN A 39 -2.11 17.24 15.07
N LYS A 40 -3.38 16.89 14.92
CA LYS A 40 -4.49 17.66 15.45
C LYS A 40 -4.46 17.74 16.98
N LEU A 41 -3.97 16.68 17.63
CA LEU A 41 -3.83 16.64 19.08
C LEU A 41 -2.58 17.36 19.58
N GLY A 42 -1.74 17.85 18.68
CA GLY A 42 -0.55 18.60 19.06
C GLY A 42 0.67 17.76 19.36
N TYR A 43 0.64 16.45 19.10
CA TYR A 43 1.78 15.59 19.34
C TYR A 43 2.84 15.71 18.25
N LEU A 44 2.45 16.17 17.07
CA LEU A 44 3.36 16.32 15.93
C LEU A 44 3.21 17.73 15.33
N ASP A 45 4.32 18.33 14.95
CA ASP A 45 4.29 19.68 14.40
C ASP A 45 4.04 19.72 12.90
N SER A 46 4.91 19.11 12.13
CA SER A 46 4.80 19.15 10.67
C SER A 46 4.83 17.74 10.11
N VAL A 47 3.74 17.35 9.46
CA VAL A 47 3.60 16.00 8.92
C VAL A 47 3.31 16.01 7.42
N GLU A 48 3.31 17.18 6.78
CA GLU A 48 2.94 17.29 5.37
C GLU A 48 3.79 16.40 4.48
N ILE A 49 5.10 16.36 4.71
CA ILE A 49 6.01 15.54 3.91
C ILE A 49 5.70 14.06 4.07
N VAL A 50 5.45 13.64 5.32
CA VAL A 50 5.13 12.24 5.61
C VAL A 50 3.82 11.84 4.94
N ILE A 51 2.81 12.69 5.07
CA ILE A 51 1.49 12.44 4.47
C ILE A 51 1.61 12.35 2.95
N GLU A 52 2.36 13.25 2.33
CA GLU A 52 2.57 13.21 0.88
C GLU A 52 3.24 11.92 0.43
N LYS A 53 4.24 11.46 1.19
CA LYS A 53 4.93 10.21 0.87
C LYS A 53 4.00 9.01 1.00
N VAL A 54 3.19 8.99 2.04
CA VAL A 54 2.22 7.90 2.24
C VAL A 54 1.22 7.88 1.08
N LYS A 55 0.70 9.03 0.69
CA LYS A 55 -0.22 9.13 -0.44
C LYS A 55 0.42 8.67 -1.74
N HIS A 56 1.68 9.03 -1.93
CA HIS A 56 2.42 8.61 -3.13
C HIS A 56 2.59 7.10 -3.17
N ILE A 57 2.96 6.50 -2.05
CA ILE A 57 3.12 5.04 -1.96
C ILE A 57 1.79 4.34 -2.24
N ARG A 58 0.69 4.83 -1.66
CA ARG A 58 -0.63 4.27 -1.89
C ARG A 58 -1.02 4.33 -3.35
N LYS A 59 -0.72 5.45 -4.01
CA LYS A 59 -1.01 5.61 -5.43
C LYS A 59 -0.20 4.62 -6.27
N MET A 60 1.08 4.43 -5.92
CA MET A 60 1.92 3.45 -6.60
C MET A 60 1.39 2.02 -6.39
N MET A 61 0.93 1.70 -5.20
CA MET A 61 0.35 0.40 -4.91
C MET A 61 -0.93 0.15 -5.71
N HIS A 62 -1.78 1.16 -5.83
CA HIS A 62 -2.97 1.06 -6.67
C HIS A 62 -2.61 0.78 -8.12
N GLY A 63 -1.61 1.47 -8.64
CA GLY A 63 -1.14 1.23 -10.00
C GLY A 63 -0.61 -0.19 -10.19
N LEU A 64 0.16 -0.67 -9.21
CA LEU A 64 0.69 -2.02 -9.25
C LEU A 64 -0.43 -3.06 -9.18
N ILE A 65 -1.38 -2.88 -8.27
CA ILE A 65 -2.52 -3.79 -8.15
C ILE A 65 -3.29 -3.87 -9.47
N HIS A 66 -3.57 -2.71 -10.05
CA HIS A 66 -4.32 -2.64 -11.31
C HIS A 66 -3.56 -3.36 -12.43
N SER A 67 -2.25 -3.15 -12.51
CA SER A 67 -1.41 -3.81 -13.49
C SER A 67 -1.43 -5.32 -13.33
N LEU A 68 -1.35 -5.80 -12.08
CA LEU A 68 -1.36 -7.23 -11.80
C LEU A 68 -2.74 -7.85 -12.07
N GLU A 69 -3.80 -7.12 -11.78
CA GLU A 69 -5.15 -7.61 -12.08
C GLU A 69 -5.37 -7.80 -13.57
N ASN A 70 -4.79 -6.94 -14.38
CA ASN A 70 -4.88 -7.08 -15.83
C ASN A 70 -4.16 -8.31 -16.34
N LYS A 71 -3.13 -8.77 -15.64
CA LYS A 71 -2.38 -9.96 -16.05
C LYS A 71 -3.16 -11.26 -15.88
N ILE A 72 -4.10 -11.29 -14.93
CA ILE A 72 -4.82 -12.52 -14.61
C ILE A 72 -6.23 -12.56 -15.19
N LYS A 73 -6.60 -11.59 -15.99
CA LYS A 73 -7.88 -11.58 -16.70
C LYS A 73 -7.90 -12.53 -17.89
#